data_74a06221c1e94d413cf0aa917fd6e5bd
#
_entry.id   74a06221c1e94d413cf0aa917fd6e5bd
#
_cell.length_a   1.000
_cell.length_b   1.000
_cell.length_c   1.000
_cell.angle_alpha   90.00
_cell.angle_beta   90.00
_cell.angle_gamma   90.00
#
_symmetry.space_group_name_H-M   'P 1'
#
loop_
_entity.id
_entity.type
_entity.pdbx_description
1 polymer ?
#
loop_
_entity_poly.entity_id
_entity_poly.type
_entity_poly.pdbx_seq_one_letter_code
_entity_poly.pdbx_strand_id
1 'polypeptide(L)'
;VGILALYYAHGKLTGDYTFDLLKLYEGNYAYHLQWWVFLSFFLGFAIKVPIFPFHTWLPDAHVEAPTAGSVILAGILLKMGTYAFLRFNLPLLPSASITFTPFILILAVIGIIYGAFLALAQQDIKKLVAYSSVSHLGFVMAGIFALNQQSIDGSILQMVNHGITTGALFLIVGMIYERRH
;
A
#
# COMPACT_ATOMS: atom_id res chain seq x y z
N VAL A 1 -12.37 12.58 3.37
CA VAL A 1 -12.32 13.43 4.58
C VAL A 1 -10.93 14.05 4.73
N GLY A 2 -9.83 13.27 4.78
CA GLY A 2 -8.47 13.78 5.01
C GLY A 2 -8.00 14.85 4.02
N ILE A 3 -8.27 14.68 2.73
CA ILE A 3 -7.89 15.64 1.68
C ILE A 3 -8.57 17.01 1.93
N LEU A 4 -9.88 17.00 2.24
CA LEU A 4 -10.62 18.23 2.55
C LEU A 4 -10.13 18.89 3.84
N ALA A 5 -9.77 18.09 4.84
CA ALA A 5 -9.21 18.62 6.09
C ALA A 5 -7.89 19.36 5.85
N LEU A 6 -7.01 18.82 5.00
CA LEU A 6 -5.76 19.49 4.60
C LEU A 6 -6.03 20.77 3.80
N TYR A 7 -6.94 20.73 2.84
CA TYR A 7 -7.34 21.89 2.04
C TYR A 7 -7.79 23.07 2.92
N TYR A 8 -8.72 22.79 3.85
CA TYR A 8 -9.20 23.84 4.77
C TYR A 8 -8.14 24.31 5.77
N ALA A 9 -7.33 23.39 6.28
CA ALA A 9 -6.26 23.74 7.22
C ALA A 9 -5.18 24.59 6.53
N HIS A 10 -4.77 24.24 5.31
CA HIS A 10 -3.82 25.01 4.54
C HIS A 10 -4.36 26.43 4.24
N GLY A 11 -5.60 26.53 3.78
CA GLY A 11 -6.24 27.82 3.52
C GLY A 11 -6.36 28.70 4.75
N LYS A 12 -6.58 28.12 5.94
CA LYS A 12 -6.58 28.88 7.21
C LYS A 12 -5.19 29.36 7.63
N LEU A 13 -4.15 28.61 7.31
CA LEU A 13 -2.77 28.93 7.68
C LEU A 13 -2.13 29.95 6.73
N THR A 14 -2.36 29.83 5.44
CA THR A 14 -1.65 30.59 4.40
C THR A 14 -2.54 31.60 3.67
N GLY A 15 -3.86 31.49 3.79
CA GLY A 15 -4.83 32.24 2.99
C GLY A 15 -5.07 31.67 1.59
N ASP A 16 -4.30 30.65 1.17
CA ASP A 16 -4.40 30.00 -0.15
C ASP A 16 -5.08 28.63 -0.03
N TYR A 17 -6.29 28.50 -0.56
CA TYR A 17 -7.05 27.26 -0.59
C TYR A 17 -6.69 26.46 -1.85
N THR A 18 -5.81 25.47 -1.72
CA THR A 18 -5.26 24.74 -2.83
C THR A 18 -5.24 23.22 -2.60
N PHE A 19 -5.30 22.45 -3.70
CA PHE A 19 -5.01 21.01 -3.73
C PHE A 19 -3.61 20.72 -4.29
N ASP A 20 -2.81 21.76 -4.59
CA ASP A 20 -1.45 21.58 -5.05
C ASP A 20 -0.60 20.94 -3.94
N LEU A 21 -0.12 19.73 -4.22
CA LEU A 21 0.63 18.92 -3.26
C LEU A 21 1.94 19.61 -2.83
N LEU A 22 2.62 20.31 -3.75
CA LEU A 22 3.87 21.00 -3.44
C LEU A 22 3.65 22.13 -2.45
N LYS A 23 2.58 22.90 -2.62
CA LYS A 23 2.18 23.94 -1.67
C LYS A 23 1.77 23.36 -0.32
N LEU A 24 1.05 22.22 -0.34
CA LEU A 24 0.65 21.55 0.90
C LEU A 24 1.84 21.04 1.71
N TYR A 25 2.98 20.72 1.09
CA TYR A 25 4.20 20.32 1.81
C TYR A 25 4.82 21.46 2.63
N GLU A 26 4.59 22.71 2.24
CA GLU A 26 5.08 23.89 2.96
C GLU A 26 4.27 24.19 4.22
N GLY A 27 3.10 23.57 4.36
CA GLY A 27 2.19 23.78 5.48
C GLY A 27 2.69 23.14 6.77
N ASN A 28 2.84 23.94 7.83
CA ASN A 28 3.13 23.42 9.17
C ASN A 28 1.83 23.08 9.91
N TYR A 29 1.37 21.85 9.77
CA TYR A 29 0.10 21.39 10.34
C TYR A 29 0.23 20.99 11.80
N ALA A 30 -0.73 21.41 12.65
CA ALA A 30 -0.77 21.03 14.05
C ALA A 30 -0.82 19.49 14.20
N TYR A 31 -0.12 18.95 15.21
CA TYR A 31 -0.02 17.51 15.45
C TYR A 31 -1.38 16.78 15.49
N HIS A 32 -2.36 17.36 16.16
CA HIS A 32 -3.71 16.77 16.25
C HIS A 32 -4.38 16.64 14.87
N LEU A 33 -4.19 17.60 13.98
CA LEU A 33 -4.69 17.51 12.61
C LEU A 33 -3.95 16.43 11.83
N GLN A 34 -2.61 16.39 11.93
CA GLN A 34 -1.80 15.36 11.28
C GLN A 34 -2.27 13.95 11.70
N TRP A 35 -2.58 13.75 12.97
CA TRP A 35 -3.02 12.48 13.53
C TRP A 35 -4.32 11.97 12.87
N TRP A 36 -5.35 12.81 12.79
CA TRP A 36 -6.63 12.45 12.17
C TRP A 36 -6.54 12.27 10.65
N VAL A 37 -5.79 13.13 9.97
CA VAL A 37 -5.57 13.03 8.53
C VAL A 37 -4.79 11.77 8.20
N PHE A 38 -3.76 11.45 9.02
CA PHE A 38 -2.99 10.21 8.87
C PHE A 38 -3.89 8.98 8.95
N LEU A 39 -4.75 8.89 9.95
CA LEU A 39 -5.68 7.76 10.09
C LEU A 39 -6.64 7.65 8.89
N SER A 40 -7.14 8.77 8.40
CA SER A 40 -8.05 8.76 7.25
C SER A 40 -7.35 8.30 5.97
N PHE A 41 -6.10 8.71 5.74
CA PHE A 41 -5.27 8.26 4.63
C PHE A 41 -4.83 6.79 4.82
N PHE A 42 -4.39 6.45 6.04
CA PHE A 42 -3.99 5.09 6.38
C PHE A 42 -5.11 4.10 6.06
N LEU A 43 -6.34 4.35 6.48
CA LEU A 43 -7.45 3.44 6.21
C LEU A 43 -7.65 3.21 4.71
N GLY A 44 -7.67 4.28 3.91
CA GLY A 44 -7.84 4.17 2.46
C GLY A 44 -6.68 3.43 1.78
N PHE A 45 -5.45 3.73 2.18
CA PHE A 45 -4.27 3.14 1.58
C PHE A 45 -4.00 1.72 2.07
N ALA A 46 -4.31 1.41 3.35
CA ALA A 46 -4.19 0.08 3.92
C ALA A 46 -5.12 -0.95 3.26
N ILE A 47 -6.32 -0.53 2.88
CA ILE A 47 -7.23 -1.36 2.06
C ILE A 47 -6.59 -1.62 0.69
N LYS A 48 -6.02 -0.60 0.06
CA LYS A 48 -5.44 -0.69 -1.28
C LYS A 48 -4.14 -1.52 -1.33
N VAL A 49 -3.29 -1.41 -0.28
CA VAL A 49 -2.02 -2.18 -0.12
C VAL A 49 -2.26 -3.63 0.32
N PRO A 50 -3.42 -4.07 0.58
CA PRO A 50 -3.96 -5.11 1.44
C PRO A 50 -3.10 -5.43 2.68
N ILE A 51 -2.96 -4.42 3.54
CA ILE A 51 -2.32 -4.60 4.86
C ILE A 51 -3.24 -5.41 5.76
N PHE A 52 -2.69 -6.31 6.57
CA PHE A 52 -3.48 -6.98 7.61
C PHE A 52 -4.19 -5.94 8.53
N PRO A 53 -5.48 -6.07 8.83
CA PRO A 53 -6.42 -7.14 8.47
C PRO A 53 -7.21 -6.90 7.14
N PHE A 54 -6.93 -5.85 6.39
CA PHE A 54 -7.70 -5.42 5.20
C PHE A 54 -7.35 -6.16 3.89
N HIS A 55 -6.76 -7.36 3.99
CA HIS A 55 -6.18 -8.08 2.83
C HIS A 55 -7.13 -9.12 2.20
N THR A 56 -8.23 -9.46 2.86
CA THR A 56 -9.07 -10.62 2.50
C THR A 56 -9.74 -10.53 1.14
N TRP A 57 -9.96 -9.33 0.63
CA TRP A 57 -10.57 -9.09 -0.67
C TRP A 57 -9.66 -9.48 -1.86
N LEU A 58 -8.34 -9.43 -1.66
CA LEU A 58 -7.38 -9.55 -2.75
C LEU A 58 -7.38 -10.93 -3.42
N PRO A 59 -7.35 -12.07 -2.69
CA PRO A 59 -7.36 -13.39 -3.32
C PRO A 59 -8.64 -13.66 -4.13
N ASP A 60 -9.79 -13.29 -3.60
CA ASP A 60 -11.06 -13.47 -4.28
C ASP A 60 -11.18 -12.60 -5.53
N ALA A 61 -10.72 -11.35 -5.45
CA ALA A 61 -10.64 -10.47 -6.61
C ALA A 61 -9.76 -11.05 -7.73
N HIS A 62 -8.64 -11.70 -7.41
CA HIS A 62 -7.77 -12.33 -8.41
C HIS A 62 -8.37 -13.60 -9.03
N VAL A 63 -9.14 -14.36 -8.28
CA VAL A 63 -9.81 -15.57 -8.80
C VAL A 63 -10.89 -15.20 -9.81
N GLU A 64 -11.75 -14.24 -9.47
CA GLU A 64 -12.86 -13.79 -10.32
C GLU A 64 -12.40 -12.94 -11.52
N ALA A 65 -11.26 -12.25 -11.40
CA ALA A 65 -10.78 -11.38 -12.46
C ALA A 65 -10.25 -12.16 -13.67
N PRO A 66 -10.47 -11.65 -14.91
CA PRO A 66 -9.78 -12.16 -16.09
C PRO A 66 -8.28 -11.96 -15.95
N THR A 67 -7.47 -12.75 -16.67
CA THR A 67 -6.00 -12.73 -16.60
C THR A 67 -5.40 -11.32 -16.68
N ALA A 68 -5.86 -10.53 -17.66
CA ALA A 68 -5.41 -9.14 -17.83
C ALA A 68 -5.72 -8.25 -16.61
N GLY A 69 -6.90 -8.43 -16.00
CA GLY A 69 -7.30 -7.73 -14.77
C GLY A 69 -6.39 -8.07 -13.60
N SER A 70 -6.07 -9.35 -13.39
CA SER A 70 -5.14 -9.80 -12.34
C SER A 70 -3.72 -9.25 -12.55
N VAL A 71 -3.23 -9.20 -13.80
CA VAL A 71 -1.90 -8.63 -14.12
C VAL A 71 -1.83 -7.15 -13.77
N ILE A 72 -2.82 -6.35 -14.16
CA ILE A 72 -2.85 -4.91 -13.86
C ILE A 72 -3.03 -4.68 -12.35
N LEU A 73 -3.91 -5.45 -11.70
CA LEU A 73 -4.14 -5.35 -10.27
C LEU A 73 -2.87 -5.64 -9.47
N ALA A 74 -2.22 -6.76 -9.74
CA ALA A 74 -0.99 -7.15 -9.06
C ALA A 74 0.21 -6.27 -9.47
N GLY A 75 0.35 -5.95 -10.75
CA GLY A 75 1.50 -5.21 -11.27
C GLY A 75 1.55 -3.76 -10.80
N ILE A 76 0.42 -3.04 -10.88
CA ILE A 76 0.38 -1.58 -10.72
C ILE A 76 -0.53 -1.15 -9.58
N LEU A 77 -1.80 -1.62 -9.54
CA LEU A 77 -2.81 -1.04 -8.68
C LEU A 77 -2.48 -1.17 -7.18
N LEU A 78 -1.87 -2.26 -6.75
CA LEU A 78 -1.45 -2.43 -5.35
C LEU A 78 -0.37 -1.42 -4.96
N LYS A 79 0.54 -1.08 -5.89
CA LYS A 79 1.63 -0.12 -5.66
C LYS A 79 1.16 1.33 -5.56
N MET A 80 -0.01 1.65 -6.06
CA MET A 80 -0.61 2.97 -5.85
C MET A 80 -0.82 3.27 -4.36
N GLY A 81 -1.18 2.25 -3.55
CA GLY A 81 -1.33 2.41 -2.11
C GLY A 81 0.00 2.65 -1.39
N THR A 82 1.05 1.86 -1.70
CA THR A 82 2.39 2.05 -1.14
C THR A 82 3.03 3.38 -1.60
N TYR A 83 2.84 3.74 -2.88
CA TYR A 83 3.22 5.06 -3.39
C TYR A 83 2.51 6.20 -2.64
N ALA A 84 1.24 6.01 -2.31
CA ALA A 84 0.48 7.01 -1.58
C ALA A 84 1.00 7.22 -0.16
N PHE A 85 1.47 6.18 0.54
CA PHE A 85 2.17 6.34 1.82
C PHE A 85 3.44 7.16 1.68
N LEU A 86 4.28 6.87 0.66
CA LEU A 86 5.52 7.59 0.39
C LEU A 86 5.26 9.05 -0.01
N ARG A 87 4.22 9.29 -0.82
CA ARG A 87 3.99 10.61 -1.42
C ARG A 87 3.12 11.53 -0.56
N PHE A 88 2.21 10.97 0.24
CA PHE A 88 1.27 11.77 1.04
C PHE A 88 1.56 11.65 2.54
N ASN A 89 1.57 10.44 3.12
CA ASN A 89 1.68 10.29 4.56
C ASN A 89 3.01 10.81 5.11
N LEU A 90 4.14 10.35 4.55
CA LEU A 90 5.45 10.70 5.09
C LEU A 90 5.75 12.21 4.98
N PRO A 91 5.63 12.87 3.82
CA PRO A 91 6.03 14.26 3.70
C PRO A 91 5.00 15.26 4.24
N LEU A 92 3.69 14.96 4.14
CA LEU A 92 2.64 15.87 4.64
C LEU A 92 2.44 15.78 6.16
N LEU A 93 2.66 14.59 6.74
CA LEU A 93 2.28 14.26 8.10
C LEU A 93 3.45 13.62 8.87
N PRO A 94 4.63 14.26 8.92
CA PRO A 94 5.85 13.65 9.45
C PRO A 94 5.71 13.26 10.92
N SER A 95 5.12 14.11 11.76
CA SER A 95 4.96 13.84 13.19
C SER A 95 4.00 12.68 13.45
N ALA A 96 2.90 12.60 12.72
CA ALA A 96 1.97 11.48 12.81
C ALA A 96 2.60 10.18 12.26
N SER A 97 3.36 10.27 11.16
CA SER A 97 4.07 9.13 10.59
C SER A 97 5.01 8.47 11.58
N ILE A 98 5.80 9.25 12.31
CA ILE A 98 6.68 8.76 13.38
C ILE A 98 5.86 8.09 14.49
N THR A 99 4.79 8.71 14.92
CA THR A 99 3.92 8.18 15.99
C THR A 99 3.29 6.84 15.62
N PHE A 100 2.84 6.69 14.37
CA PHE A 100 2.19 5.46 13.91
C PHE A 100 3.17 4.40 13.40
N THR A 101 4.46 4.70 13.28
CA THR A 101 5.49 3.74 12.84
C THR A 101 5.45 2.41 13.59
N PRO A 102 5.46 2.33 14.93
CA PRO A 102 5.44 1.05 15.62
C PRO A 102 4.18 0.22 15.29
N PHE A 103 3.03 0.86 15.23
CA PHE A 103 1.77 0.22 14.88
C PHE A 103 1.81 -0.38 13.47
N ILE A 104 2.29 0.38 12.49
CA ILE A 104 2.35 -0.07 11.09
C ILE A 104 3.40 -1.17 10.92
N LEU A 105 4.54 -1.09 11.60
CA LEU A 105 5.55 -2.15 11.60
C LEU A 105 5.00 -3.47 12.15
N ILE A 106 4.23 -3.44 13.23
CA ILE A 106 3.56 -4.64 13.76
C ILE A 106 2.62 -5.24 12.72
N LEU A 107 1.76 -4.43 12.10
CA LEU A 107 0.85 -4.90 11.05
C LEU A 107 1.61 -5.45 9.83
N ALA A 108 2.71 -4.82 9.46
CA ALA A 108 3.56 -5.26 8.35
C ALA A 108 4.18 -6.64 8.65
N VAL A 109 4.75 -6.84 9.85
CA VAL A 109 5.32 -8.13 10.27
C VAL A 109 4.25 -9.22 10.33
N ILE A 110 3.07 -8.92 10.87
CA ILE A 110 1.94 -9.86 10.84
C ILE A 110 1.60 -10.21 9.39
N GLY A 111 1.50 -9.23 8.50
CA GLY A 111 1.22 -9.43 7.08
C GLY A 111 2.27 -10.31 6.38
N ILE A 112 3.56 -10.12 6.70
CA ILE A 112 4.66 -10.94 6.15
C ILE A 112 4.47 -12.41 6.54
N ILE A 113 4.36 -12.68 7.84
CA ILE A 113 4.32 -14.05 8.37
C ILE A 113 3.00 -14.73 8.01
N TYR A 114 1.89 -14.07 8.31
CA TYR A 114 0.55 -14.60 8.07
C TYR A 114 0.26 -14.79 6.58
N GLY A 115 0.64 -13.81 5.73
CA GLY A 115 0.49 -13.90 4.28
C GLY A 115 1.29 -15.07 3.68
N ALA A 116 2.52 -15.29 4.17
CA ALA A 116 3.34 -16.43 3.73
C ALA A 116 2.72 -17.78 4.10
N PHE A 117 2.25 -17.95 5.33
CA PHE A 117 1.58 -19.19 5.75
C PHE A 117 0.26 -19.43 5.01
N LEU A 118 -0.51 -18.37 4.76
CA LEU A 118 -1.73 -18.50 3.95
C LEU A 118 -1.41 -18.90 2.52
N ALA A 119 -0.36 -18.35 1.92
CA ALA A 119 0.07 -18.73 0.57
C ALA A 119 0.44 -20.21 0.49
N LEU A 120 1.20 -20.72 1.46
CA LEU A 120 1.58 -22.14 1.54
C LEU A 120 0.37 -23.10 1.69
N ALA A 121 -0.71 -22.64 2.32
CA ALA A 121 -1.91 -23.44 2.55
C ALA A 121 -2.89 -23.45 1.36
N GLN A 122 -2.63 -22.67 0.29
CA GLN A 122 -3.56 -22.58 -0.84
C GLN A 122 -3.42 -23.76 -1.81
N GLN A 123 -4.55 -24.26 -2.28
CA GLN A 123 -4.64 -25.25 -3.37
C GLN A 123 -4.79 -24.60 -4.74
N ASP A 124 -5.32 -23.38 -4.79
CA ASP A 124 -5.47 -22.60 -6.02
C ASP A 124 -4.23 -21.73 -6.26
N ILE A 125 -3.65 -21.86 -7.45
CA ILE A 125 -2.41 -21.13 -7.82
C ILE A 125 -2.64 -19.61 -7.84
N LYS A 126 -3.81 -19.13 -8.30
CA LYS A 126 -4.11 -17.69 -8.26
C LYS A 126 -4.18 -17.18 -6.83
N LYS A 127 -4.82 -17.93 -5.91
CA LYS A 127 -4.87 -17.59 -4.48
C LYS A 127 -3.48 -17.62 -3.84
N LEU A 128 -2.66 -18.61 -4.18
CA LEU A 128 -1.28 -18.70 -3.71
C LEU A 128 -0.49 -17.44 -4.10
N VAL A 129 -0.52 -17.05 -5.38
CA VAL A 129 0.19 -15.85 -5.85
C VAL A 129 -0.38 -14.59 -5.20
N ALA A 130 -1.70 -14.49 -5.00
CA ALA A 130 -2.33 -13.36 -4.33
C ALA A 130 -1.90 -13.22 -2.86
N TYR A 131 -1.91 -14.31 -2.08
CA TYR A 131 -1.44 -14.28 -0.68
C TYR A 131 0.07 -14.03 -0.57
N SER A 132 0.88 -14.53 -1.51
CA SER A 132 2.30 -14.18 -1.56
C SER A 132 2.50 -12.68 -1.74
N SER A 133 1.61 -12.01 -2.49
CA SER A 133 1.62 -10.55 -2.65
C SER A 133 1.36 -9.82 -1.32
N VAL A 134 0.47 -10.33 -0.47
CA VAL A 134 0.23 -9.76 0.88
C VAL A 134 1.52 -9.78 1.69
N SER A 135 2.25 -10.90 1.68
CA SER A 135 3.53 -11.03 2.36
C SER A 135 4.59 -10.06 1.81
N HIS A 136 4.77 -10.02 0.48
CA HIS A 136 5.74 -9.13 -0.16
C HIS A 136 5.45 -7.64 0.06
N LEU A 137 4.18 -7.24 0.05
CA LEU A 137 3.80 -5.87 0.35
C LEU A 137 3.97 -5.52 1.83
N GLY A 138 3.91 -6.51 2.72
CA GLY A 138 4.31 -6.36 4.12
C GLY A 138 5.77 -5.91 4.24
N PHE A 139 6.71 -6.52 3.47
CA PHE A 139 8.11 -6.06 3.42
C PHE A 139 8.24 -4.63 2.92
N VAL A 140 7.47 -4.26 1.89
CA VAL A 140 7.46 -2.88 1.38
C VAL A 140 7.01 -1.91 2.47
N MET A 141 5.93 -2.21 3.18
CA MET A 141 5.43 -1.36 4.26
C MET A 141 6.41 -1.27 5.44
N ALA A 142 7.04 -2.38 5.82
CA ALA A 142 8.07 -2.39 6.86
C ALA A 142 9.26 -1.50 6.47
N GLY A 143 9.70 -1.56 5.23
CA GLY A 143 10.80 -0.74 4.74
C GLY A 143 10.45 0.75 4.63
N ILE A 144 9.23 1.10 4.20
CA ILE A 144 8.76 2.49 4.15
C ILE A 144 8.75 3.10 5.56
N PHE A 145 8.23 2.37 6.55
CA PHE A 145 8.09 2.86 7.93
C PHE A 145 9.30 2.56 8.84
N ALA A 146 10.36 1.99 8.31
CA ALA A 146 11.66 1.98 9.00
C ALA A 146 12.35 3.37 8.98
N LEU A 147 11.84 4.31 8.20
CA LEU A 147 12.19 5.74 8.17
C LEU A 147 13.69 6.03 7.99
N ASN A 148 14.40 5.18 7.26
CA ASN A 148 15.78 5.44 6.85
C ASN A 148 15.92 5.31 5.32
N GLN A 149 16.90 5.98 4.75
CA GLN A 149 17.09 6.07 3.30
C GLN A 149 17.23 4.69 2.64
N GLN A 150 18.07 3.82 3.19
CA GLN A 150 18.30 2.48 2.63
C GLN A 150 17.02 1.64 2.57
N SER A 151 16.18 1.71 3.62
CA SER A 151 14.94 0.94 3.67
C SER A 151 13.89 1.49 2.70
N ILE A 152 13.83 2.80 2.52
CA ILE A 152 12.94 3.43 1.53
C ILE A 152 13.36 3.03 0.12
N ASP A 153 14.65 3.12 -0.22
CA ASP A 153 15.19 2.73 -1.53
C ASP A 153 14.93 1.24 -1.80
N GLY A 154 15.16 0.38 -0.80
CA GLY A 154 14.84 -1.04 -0.87
C GLY A 154 13.34 -1.31 -1.06
N SER A 155 12.47 -0.53 -0.44
CA SER A 155 11.02 -0.63 -0.60
C SER A 155 10.58 -0.24 -2.01
N ILE A 156 11.14 0.83 -2.57
CA ILE A 156 10.86 1.27 -3.94
C ILE A 156 11.31 0.19 -4.93
N LEU A 157 12.53 -0.35 -4.75
CA LEU A 157 13.03 -1.44 -5.57
C LEU A 157 12.12 -2.69 -5.48
N GLN A 158 11.68 -3.04 -4.26
CA GLN A 158 10.76 -4.17 -4.06
C GLN A 158 9.39 -3.92 -4.70
N MET A 159 8.87 -2.69 -4.70
CA MET A 159 7.63 -2.34 -5.41
C MET A 159 7.75 -2.64 -6.91
N VAL A 160 8.87 -2.25 -7.54
CA VAL A 160 9.13 -2.49 -8.97
C VAL A 160 9.28 -3.99 -9.23
N ASN A 161 10.14 -4.68 -8.48
CA ASN A 161 10.39 -6.10 -8.62
C ASN A 161 9.12 -6.93 -8.46
N HIS A 162 8.35 -6.66 -7.40
CA HIS A 162 7.07 -7.33 -7.17
C HIS A 162 6.08 -7.05 -8.30
N GLY A 163 6.05 -5.83 -8.85
CA GLY A 163 5.19 -5.48 -9.99
C GLY A 163 5.46 -6.36 -11.20
N ILE A 164 6.73 -6.47 -11.58
CA ILE A 164 7.17 -7.24 -12.74
C ILE A 164 6.98 -8.74 -12.50
N THR A 165 7.49 -9.26 -11.39
CA THR A 165 7.48 -10.71 -11.12
C THR A 165 6.07 -11.24 -10.91
N THR A 166 5.24 -10.55 -10.13
CA THR A 166 3.87 -11.00 -9.87
C THR A 166 2.97 -10.83 -11.08
N GLY A 167 3.16 -9.76 -11.86
CA GLY A 167 2.48 -9.59 -13.15
C GLY A 167 2.81 -10.72 -14.12
N ALA A 168 4.09 -11.09 -14.23
CA ALA A 168 4.52 -12.22 -15.06
C ALA A 168 3.97 -13.57 -14.56
N LEU A 169 3.93 -13.79 -13.23
CA LEU A 169 3.32 -15.00 -12.65
C LEU A 169 1.83 -15.10 -12.99
N PHE A 170 1.07 -14.02 -12.87
CA PHE A 170 -0.35 -14.04 -13.25
C PHE A 170 -0.57 -14.26 -14.75
N LEU A 171 0.33 -13.79 -15.63
CA LEU A 171 0.29 -14.11 -17.05
C LEU A 171 0.48 -15.62 -17.29
N ILE A 172 1.50 -16.23 -16.67
CA ILE A 172 1.78 -17.66 -16.80
C ILE A 172 0.60 -18.48 -16.25
N VAL A 173 0.10 -18.15 -15.07
CA VAL A 173 -1.05 -18.81 -14.46
C VAL A 173 -2.29 -18.69 -15.36
N GLY A 174 -2.54 -17.50 -15.92
CA GLY A 174 -3.64 -17.29 -16.87
C GLY A 174 -3.54 -18.18 -18.10
N MET A 175 -2.35 -18.29 -18.71
CA MET A 175 -2.12 -19.19 -19.86
C MET A 175 -2.38 -20.67 -19.53
N ILE A 176 -2.08 -21.10 -18.30
CA ILE A 176 -2.35 -22.45 -17.84
C ILE A 176 -3.85 -22.67 -17.67
N TYR A 177 -4.55 -21.72 -17.06
CA TYR A 177 -6.00 -21.77 -16.85
C TYR A 177 -6.76 -21.84 -18.18
N GLU A 178 -6.41 -21.00 -19.16
CA GLU A 178 -7.06 -20.98 -20.49
C GLU A 178 -6.85 -22.27 -21.30
N ARG A 179 -5.79 -23.03 -21.02
CA ARG A 179 -5.50 -24.29 -21.71
C ARG A 179 -6.11 -25.53 -21.05
N ARG A 180 -6.50 -25.44 -19.78
CA ARG A 180 -7.03 -26.57 -19.01
C ARG A 180 -8.56 -26.53 -18.80
N HIS A 181 -9.18 -25.43 -19.17
CA HIS A 181 -10.62 -25.24 -19.29
C HIS A 181 -10.96 -24.96 -20.75
#